data_71e665a24edbfbd8ae0df1e029e76ceb
#
_entry.id   71e665a24edbfbd8ae0df1e029e76ceb
#
_cell.length_a   1.000
_cell.length_b   1.000
_cell.length_c   1.000
_cell.angle_alpha   90.00
_cell.angle_beta   90.00
_cell.angle_gamma   90.00
#
_symmetry.space_group_name_H-M   'P 1'
#
loop_
_entity.id
_entity.type
_entity.pdbx_description
1 polymer ?
#
loop_
_entity_poly.entity_id
_entity_poly.type
_entity_poly.pdbx_seq_one_letter_code
_entity_poly.pdbx_strand_id
1 'polypeptide(L)'
;METYNVFCGQHNLRSLPPSEQTLILFATHIASFSSHSNVKLHLSAVKHYAVIQNNYIPFKDFHRLYLLLRGIKRSQGRSRSLPKRLPITPSLLRIIKLNLFNSSRLFEDKVMIWAAITTAFFGFLRISEYTSPKKTSHDPSTTLLFNDLALKTHSATVHIKTSKTDPFRHGVTIRLQANNTDLCPVHALRAYCAIHPTRSGPLFSFRNGSFLTRADINNILKSTSNGAANISSHSLRIGAASTAAAMGYPKYLIQSMGRWSSDCFRRYIRISDATIYKASRAMATCNIPVPLSYDPCS
;
A
#
# COMPACT_ATOMS: atom_id res chain seq x y z
N MET A 1 16.90 10.55 -15.47
CA MET A 1 17.76 11.63 -16.03
C MET A 1 17.87 11.59 -17.54
N GLU A 2 18.04 10.42 -18.11
CA GLU A 2 18.09 10.23 -19.56
C GLU A 2 16.96 10.98 -20.29
N THR A 3 15.70 10.77 -19.91
CA THR A 3 14.53 11.45 -20.48
C THR A 3 14.66 13.00 -20.48
N TYR A 4 15.23 13.58 -19.42
CA TYR A 4 15.42 15.04 -19.34
C TYR A 4 16.53 15.52 -20.26
N ASN A 5 17.66 14.82 -20.30
CA ASN A 5 18.78 15.17 -21.16
C ASN A 5 18.42 15.04 -22.65
N VAL A 6 17.70 13.96 -23.02
CA VAL A 6 17.17 13.78 -24.38
C VAL A 6 16.22 14.93 -24.75
N PHE A 7 15.29 15.27 -23.86
CA PHE A 7 14.38 16.40 -24.06
C PHE A 7 15.15 17.71 -24.30
N CYS A 8 16.12 18.03 -23.44
CA CYS A 8 16.92 19.23 -23.60
C CYS A 8 17.71 19.26 -24.93
N GLY A 9 18.30 18.12 -25.31
CA GLY A 9 19.01 18.00 -26.59
C GLY A 9 18.10 18.21 -27.82
N GLN A 10 16.90 17.60 -27.79
CA GLN A 10 15.91 17.75 -28.87
C GLN A 10 15.41 19.19 -29.07
N HIS A 11 15.40 19.97 -27.98
CA HIS A 11 14.91 21.37 -28.03
C HIS A 11 15.99 22.41 -27.91
N ASN A 12 17.27 22.04 -28.06
CA ASN A 12 18.43 22.93 -27.92
C ASN A 12 18.42 23.75 -26.59
N LEU A 13 18.00 23.08 -25.50
CA LEU A 13 17.95 23.71 -24.19
C LEU A 13 19.14 23.27 -23.33
N ARG A 14 19.65 24.20 -22.52
CA ARG A 14 20.69 23.89 -21.54
C ARG A 14 20.08 23.00 -20.42
N SER A 15 20.67 21.82 -20.20
CA SER A 15 20.19 20.90 -19.17
C SER A 15 20.63 21.30 -17.76
N LEU A 16 21.85 21.86 -17.60
CA LEU A 16 22.42 22.28 -16.32
C LEU A 16 23.12 23.64 -16.42
N PRO A 17 22.93 24.53 -15.42
CA PRO A 17 21.90 24.48 -14.41
C PRO A 17 20.49 24.54 -15.01
N PRO A 18 19.48 23.81 -14.48
CA PRO A 18 18.12 23.84 -15.03
C PRO A 18 17.47 25.21 -14.74
N SER A 19 17.00 25.90 -15.77
CA SER A 19 16.22 27.13 -15.63
C SER A 19 14.76 26.84 -15.33
N GLU A 20 14.04 27.79 -14.72
CA GLU A 20 12.58 27.64 -14.51
C GLU A 20 11.86 27.38 -15.83
N GLN A 21 12.26 28.12 -16.91
CA GLN A 21 11.67 27.97 -18.24
C GLN A 21 11.87 26.53 -18.79
N THR A 22 13.09 26.00 -18.71
CA THR A 22 13.39 24.62 -19.15
C THR A 22 12.54 23.61 -18.40
N LEU A 23 12.38 23.78 -17.08
CA LEU A 23 11.56 22.88 -16.25
C LEU A 23 10.06 23.01 -16.55
N ILE A 24 9.57 24.21 -16.91
CA ILE A 24 8.19 24.44 -17.36
C ILE A 24 7.93 23.66 -18.64
N LEU A 25 8.79 23.79 -19.65
CA LEU A 25 8.67 23.08 -20.92
C LEU A 25 8.72 21.55 -20.71
N PHE A 26 9.70 21.07 -19.94
CA PHE A 26 9.82 19.65 -19.62
C PHE A 26 8.62 19.11 -18.85
N ALA A 27 8.12 19.84 -17.83
CA ALA A 27 6.95 19.45 -17.08
C ALA A 27 5.69 19.36 -17.95
N THR A 28 5.52 20.29 -18.89
CA THR A 28 4.43 20.29 -19.87
C THR A 28 4.53 19.09 -20.82
N HIS A 29 5.72 18.82 -21.32
CA HIS A 29 5.99 17.65 -22.16
C HIS A 29 5.64 16.35 -21.45
N ILE A 30 6.13 16.13 -20.22
CA ILE A 30 5.79 14.93 -19.44
C ILE A 30 4.29 14.86 -19.12
N ALA A 31 3.63 16.00 -18.87
CA ALA A 31 2.21 16.04 -18.54
C ALA A 31 1.29 15.62 -19.69
N SER A 32 1.73 15.71 -20.96
CA SER A 32 0.94 15.33 -22.13
C SER A 32 0.62 13.82 -22.18
N PHE A 33 1.52 12.99 -21.68
CA PHE A 33 1.36 11.52 -21.67
C PHE A 33 1.40 10.88 -20.28
N SER A 34 1.64 11.67 -19.22
CA SER A 34 1.86 11.14 -17.87
C SER A 34 1.08 11.89 -16.80
N SER A 35 0.94 11.27 -15.62
CA SER A 35 0.21 11.87 -14.50
C SER A 35 1.00 12.97 -13.79
N HIS A 36 0.30 13.92 -13.16
CA HIS A 36 0.90 14.96 -12.31
C HIS A 36 1.90 14.38 -11.27
N SER A 37 1.60 13.21 -10.68
CA SER A 37 2.51 12.57 -9.72
C SER A 37 3.82 12.15 -10.38
N ASN A 38 3.76 11.68 -11.63
CA ASN A 38 4.92 11.28 -12.39
C ASN A 38 5.72 12.50 -12.85
N VAL A 39 5.06 13.60 -13.26
CA VAL A 39 5.72 14.90 -13.54
C VAL A 39 6.56 15.33 -12.35
N LYS A 40 5.99 15.28 -11.13
CA LYS A 40 6.73 15.61 -9.89
C LYS A 40 7.92 14.69 -9.64
N LEU A 41 7.79 13.40 -9.97
CA LEU A 41 8.90 12.45 -9.83
C LEU A 41 10.05 12.78 -10.77
N HIS A 42 9.77 13.10 -12.04
CA HIS A 42 10.78 13.54 -13.00
C HIS A 42 11.47 14.83 -12.56
N LEU A 43 10.72 15.82 -12.10
CA LEU A 43 11.30 17.08 -11.58
C LEU A 43 12.15 16.84 -10.31
N SER A 44 11.75 15.91 -9.42
CA SER A 44 12.57 15.53 -8.27
C SER A 44 13.89 14.87 -8.71
N ALA A 45 13.86 14.06 -9.76
CA ALA A 45 15.08 13.45 -10.31
C ALA A 45 16.02 14.50 -10.93
N VAL A 46 15.47 15.50 -11.64
CA VAL A 46 16.28 16.63 -12.17
C VAL A 46 16.91 17.43 -11.04
N LYS A 47 16.12 17.74 -9.98
CA LYS A 47 16.64 18.43 -8.79
C LYS A 47 17.78 17.67 -8.13
N HIS A 48 17.61 16.37 -7.92
CA HIS A 48 18.62 15.52 -7.30
C HIS A 48 19.90 15.48 -8.14
N TYR A 49 19.77 15.34 -9.44
CA TYR A 49 20.91 15.35 -10.36
C TYR A 49 21.64 16.68 -10.37
N ALA A 50 20.92 17.80 -10.38
CA ALA A 50 21.51 19.12 -10.29
C ALA A 50 22.34 19.30 -9.00
N VAL A 51 21.84 18.78 -7.87
CA VAL A 51 22.58 18.78 -6.59
C VAL A 51 23.88 17.97 -6.69
N ILE A 52 23.83 16.75 -7.26
CA ILE A 52 25.03 15.89 -7.44
C ILE A 52 26.08 16.59 -8.33
N GLN A 53 25.65 17.34 -9.32
CA GLN A 53 26.54 18.05 -10.26
C GLN A 53 26.97 19.44 -9.75
N ASN A 54 26.79 19.73 -8.45
CA ASN A 54 27.08 21.03 -7.83
C ASN A 54 26.38 22.23 -8.51
N ASN A 55 25.25 21.98 -9.18
CA ASN A 55 24.41 22.99 -9.84
C ASN A 55 23.10 23.17 -9.04
N TYR A 56 23.20 23.35 -7.72
CA TYR A 56 22.02 23.52 -6.88
C TYR A 56 21.25 24.79 -7.25
N ILE A 57 19.93 24.63 -7.45
CA ILE A 57 18.99 25.71 -7.66
C ILE A 57 17.83 25.55 -6.67
N PRO A 58 17.43 26.61 -5.99
CA PRO A 58 16.29 26.57 -5.08
C PRO A 58 14.98 26.51 -5.87
N PHE A 59 14.50 25.31 -6.19
CA PHE A 59 13.21 25.10 -6.89
C PHE A 59 12.02 25.76 -6.18
N LYS A 60 12.16 26.10 -4.90
CA LYS A 60 11.14 26.85 -4.13
C LYS A 60 10.85 28.23 -4.70
N ASP A 61 11.80 28.82 -5.40
CA ASP A 61 11.72 30.19 -5.96
C ASP A 61 11.11 30.17 -7.38
N PHE A 62 10.84 29.00 -7.93
CA PHE A 62 10.23 28.82 -9.24
C PHE A 62 8.71 28.92 -9.18
N HIS A 63 8.20 30.15 -9.05
CA HIS A 63 6.77 30.40 -8.85
C HIS A 63 5.92 30.01 -10.05
N ARG A 64 6.39 30.23 -11.28
CA ARG A 64 5.67 29.85 -12.50
C ARG A 64 5.57 28.33 -12.65
N LEU A 65 6.65 27.60 -12.34
CA LEU A 65 6.64 26.14 -12.31
C LEU A 65 5.65 25.60 -11.28
N TYR A 66 5.59 26.22 -10.09
CA TYR A 66 4.60 25.86 -9.06
C TYR A 66 3.16 26.05 -9.57
N LEU A 67 2.87 27.19 -10.21
CA LEU A 67 1.53 27.47 -10.76
C LEU A 67 1.18 26.48 -11.89
N LEU A 68 2.14 26.17 -12.78
CA LEU A 68 1.96 25.17 -13.82
C LEU A 68 1.60 23.79 -13.21
N LEU A 69 2.32 23.34 -12.21
CA LEU A 69 2.04 22.06 -11.54
C LEU A 69 0.65 22.02 -10.90
N ARG A 70 0.18 23.15 -10.33
CA ARG A 70 -1.19 23.27 -9.86
C ARG A 70 -2.21 23.19 -10.99
N GLY A 71 -1.93 23.84 -12.12
CA GLY A 71 -2.73 23.77 -13.34
C GLY A 71 -2.85 22.34 -13.88
N ILE A 72 -1.71 21.67 -14.07
CA ILE A 72 -1.65 20.26 -14.49
C ILE A 72 -2.50 19.37 -13.55
N LYS A 73 -2.32 19.53 -12.23
CA LYS A 73 -3.11 18.78 -11.24
C LYS A 73 -4.61 19.03 -11.39
N ARG A 74 -5.01 20.28 -11.63
CA ARG A 74 -6.43 20.66 -11.79
C ARG A 74 -7.03 20.11 -13.08
N SER A 75 -6.31 20.22 -14.18
CA SER A 75 -6.71 19.70 -15.49
C SER A 75 -6.85 18.18 -15.45
N GLN A 76 -5.81 17.48 -15.00
CA GLN A 76 -5.82 16.02 -14.94
C GLN A 76 -6.75 15.45 -13.86
N GLY A 77 -7.04 16.18 -12.79
CA GLY A 77 -7.97 15.79 -11.74
C GLY A 77 -9.42 15.69 -12.23
N ARG A 78 -9.78 16.43 -13.28
CA ARG A 78 -11.09 16.34 -13.95
C ARG A 78 -11.19 15.16 -14.93
N SER A 79 -10.06 14.79 -15.58
CA SER A 79 -10.06 13.82 -16.68
C SER A 79 -9.64 12.40 -16.28
N ARG A 80 -8.95 12.22 -15.18
CA ARG A 80 -8.31 10.94 -14.77
C ARG A 80 -8.60 10.59 -13.33
N SER A 81 -9.86 10.45 -12.95
CA SER A 81 -10.16 9.68 -11.74
C SER A 81 -9.97 8.20 -12.07
N LEU A 82 -8.72 7.72 -12.00
CA LEU A 82 -8.48 6.28 -12.04
C LEU A 82 -9.34 5.62 -10.96
N PRO A 83 -10.09 4.58 -11.30
CA PRO A 83 -10.95 3.91 -10.34
C PRO A 83 -10.10 3.49 -9.13
N LYS A 84 -10.52 3.92 -7.94
CA LYS A 84 -9.82 3.62 -6.69
C LYS A 84 -9.76 2.12 -6.49
N ARG A 85 -8.63 1.62 -6.00
CA ARG A 85 -8.51 0.21 -5.63
C ARG A 85 -9.54 -0.16 -4.58
N LEU A 86 -10.21 -1.28 -4.81
CA LEU A 86 -11.20 -1.81 -3.89
C LEU A 86 -10.52 -2.44 -2.66
N PRO A 87 -11.11 -2.30 -1.47
CA PRO A 87 -10.66 -3.02 -0.28
C PRO A 87 -11.02 -4.50 -0.40
N ILE A 88 -10.13 -5.38 0.02
CA ILE A 88 -10.47 -6.78 0.29
C ILE A 88 -11.09 -6.84 1.69
N THR A 89 -12.42 -6.97 1.75
CA THR A 89 -13.16 -7.11 3.01
C THR A 89 -13.10 -8.54 3.55
N PRO A 90 -13.48 -8.81 4.82
CA PRO A 90 -13.60 -10.17 5.34
C PRO A 90 -14.52 -11.06 4.50
N SER A 91 -15.61 -10.52 3.97
CA SER A 91 -16.51 -11.27 3.07
C SER A 91 -15.81 -11.68 1.78
N LEU A 92 -15.05 -10.75 1.16
CA LEU A 92 -14.29 -11.06 -0.05
C LEU A 92 -13.12 -12.01 0.25
N LEU A 93 -12.50 -11.95 1.44
CA LEU A 93 -11.49 -12.93 1.85
C LEU A 93 -12.07 -14.36 1.90
N ARG A 94 -13.33 -14.56 2.36
CA ARG A 94 -13.99 -15.86 2.33
C ARG A 94 -14.22 -16.38 0.92
N ILE A 95 -14.62 -15.50 0.00
CA ILE A 95 -14.75 -15.84 -1.44
C ILE A 95 -13.38 -16.24 -2.01
N ILE A 96 -12.33 -15.46 -1.73
CA ILE A 96 -10.96 -15.77 -2.15
C ILE A 96 -10.51 -17.12 -1.61
N LYS A 97 -10.79 -17.41 -0.32
CA LYS A 97 -10.49 -18.71 0.30
C LYS A 97 -11.19 -19.85 -0.44
N LEU A 98 -12.50 -19.74 -0.62
CA LEU A 98 -13.30 -20.77 -1.30
C LEU A 98 -12.74 -21.05 -2.70
N ASN A 99 -12.54 -20.02 -3.50
CA ASN A 99 -12.04 -20.16 -4.87
C ASN A 99 -10.60 -20.67 -4.92
N LEU A 100 -9.75 -20.27 -3.97
CA LEU A 100 -8.39 -20.77 -3.85
C LEU A 100 -8.38 -22.26 -3.57
N PHE A 101 -9.19 -22.75 -2.60
CA PHE A 101 -9.21 -24.17 -2.24
C PHE A 101 -9.92 -25.03 -3.28
N ASN A 102 -10.82 -24.47 -4.08
CA ASN A 102 -11.45 -25.14 -5.22
C ASN A 102 -10.61 -25.09 -6.51
N SER A 103 -9.48 -24.37 -6.54
CA SER A 103 -8.61 -24.30 -7.71
C SER A 103 -7.81 -25.60 -7.93
N SER A 104 -7.24 -25.78 -9.13
CA SER A 104 -6.41 -26.94 -9.48
C SER A 104 -4.99 -26.92 -8.89
N ARG A 105 -4.64 -25.96 -8.03
CA ARG A 105 -3.33 -25.85 -7.39
C ARG A 105 -3.08 -27.02 -6.44
N LEU A 106 -1.81 -27.33 -6.16
CA LEU A 106 -1.42 -28.28 -5.13
C LEU A 106 -1.95 -27.84 -3.77
N PHE A 107 -2.33 -28.78 -2.91
CA PHE A 107 -2.89 -28.50 -1.60
C PHE A 107 -1.94 -27.67 -0.73
N GLU A 108 -0.65 -28.02 -0.74
CA GLU A 108 0.39 -27.34 0.02
C GLU A 108 0.52 -25.87 -0.42
N ASP A 109 0.46 -25.60 -1.73
CA ASP A 109 0.50 -24.24 -2.27
C ASP A 109 -0.73 -23.44 -1.88
N LYS A 110 -1.93 -24.05 -1.84
CA LYS A 110 -3.16 -23.39 -1.37
C LYS A 110 -3.03 -22.98 0.10
N VAL A 111 -2.52 -23.87 0.95
CA VAL A 111 -2.32 -23.61 2.39
C VAL A 111 -1.28 -22.50 2.58
N MET A 112 -0.16 -22.53 1.86
CA MET A 112 0.87 -21.48 1.88
C MET A 112 0.31 -20.13 1.47
N ILE A 113 -0.38 -20.07 0.33
CA ILE A 113 -0.99 -18.84 -0.20
C ILE A 113 -2.00 -18.26 0.81
N TRP A 114 -2.82 -19.12 1.41
CA TRP A 114 -3.80 -18.70 2.39
C TRP A 114 -3.13 -18.14 3.66
N ALA A 115 -2.07 -18.77 4.15
CA ALA A 115 -1.27 -18.26 5.25
C ALA A 115 -0.66 -16.89 4.93
N ALA A 116 -0.12 -16.70 3.72
CA ALA A 116 0.42 -15.42 3.28
C ALA A 116 -0.64 -14.32 3.21
N ILE A 117 -1.82 -14.61 2.64
CA ILE A 117 -2.92 -13.64 2.48
C ILE A 117 -3.47 -13.21 3.85
N THR A 118 -3.74 -14.16 4.76
CA THR A 118 -4.27 -13.85 6.09
C THR A 118 -3.25 -13.10 6.94
N THR A 119 -1.97 -13.49 6.90
CA THR A 119 -0.88 -12.77 7.57
C THR A 119 -0.77 -11.34 7.04
N ALA A 120 -0.86 -11.14 5.73
CA ALA A 120 -0.79 -9.82 5.12
C ALA A 120 -1.99 -8.94 5.50
N PHE A 121 -3.20 -9.50 5.57
CA PHE A 121 -4.40 -8.77 5.95
C PHE A 121 -4.35 -8.36 7.42
N PHE A 122 -4.24 -9.32 8.34
CA PHE A 122 -4.28 -9.05 9.78
C PHE A 122 -3.02 -8.33 10.30
N GLY A 123 -1.88 -8.51 9.63
CA GLY A 123 -0.63 -7.80 9.91
C GLY A 123 -0.51 -6.44 9.21
N PHE A 124 -1.51 -6.01 8.43
CA PHE A 124 -1.43 -4.78 7.63
C PHE A 124 -0.16 -4.70 6.78
N LEU A 125 0.31 -5.83 6.22
CA LEU A 125 1.60 -5.91 5.56
C LEU A 125 1.60 -5.22 4.20
N ARG A 126 2.75 -4.61 3.85
CA ARG A 126 3.03 -4.23 2.47
C ARG A 126 3.49 -5.46 1.70
N ILE A 127 3.23 -5.51 0.41
CA ILE A 127 3.57 -6.67 -0.42
C ILE A 127 5.06 -7.04 -0.33
N SER A 128 5.96 -6.07 -0.30
CA SER A 128 7.39 -6.29 -0.18
C SER A 128 7.84 -6.81 1.20
N GLU A 129 6.97 -6.77 2.20
CA GLU A 129 7.28 -7.21 3.55
C GLU A 129 7.08 -8.73 3.73
N TYR A 130 6.37 -9.40 2.81
CA TYR A 130 6.07 -10.83 2.90
C TYR A 130 6.26 -11.60 1.59
N THR A 131 6.72 -10.96 0.53
CA THR A 131 7.04 -11.61 -0.75
C THR A 131 8.49 -11.39 -1.12
N SER A 132 9.06 -12.35 -1.84
CA SER A 132 10.39 -12.22 -2.41
C SER A 132 10.38 -11.40 -3.71
N PRO A 133 11.44 -10.66 -4.02
CA PRO A 133 11.54 -9.91 -5.27
C PRO A 133 11.66 -10.82 -6.50
N LYS A 134 12.29 -12.00 -6.33
CA LYS A 134 12.50 -13.01 -7.38
C LYS A 134 12.07 -14.39 -6.91
N LYS A 135 11.79 -15.31 -7.84
CA LYS A 135 11.33 -16.68 -7.55
C LYS A 135 12.42 -17.60 -7.02
N THR A 136 13.66 -17.35 -7.40
CA THR A 136 14.79 -18.27 -7.18
C THR A 136 15.91 -17.71 -6.32
N SER A 137 15.87 -16.39 -6.04
CA SER A 137 16.88 -15.75 -5.21
C SER A 137 16.24 -14.77 -4.23
N HIS A 138 16.82 -14.66 -3.05
CA HIS A 138 16.40 -13.74 -2.00
C HIS A 138 17.60 -13.15 -1.30
N ASP A 139 17.40 -11.98 -0.70
CA ASP A 139 18.35 -11.36 0.21
C ASP A 139 17.86 -11.61 1.65
N PRO A 140 18.61 -12.38 2.46
CA PRO A 140 18.22 -12.69 3.85
C PRO A 140 18.06 -11.45 4.73
N SER A 141 18.70 -10.34 4.40
CA SER A 141 18.62 -9.10 5.18
C SER A 141 17.30 -8.35 4.99
N THR A 142 16.59 -8.61 3.88
CA THR A 142 15.36 -7.90 3.51
C THR A 142 14.15 -8.80 3.38
N THR A 143 14.36 -10.09 3.09
CA THR A 143 13.28 -11.06 2.90
C THR A 143 12.81 -11.61 4.23
N LEU A 144 11.50 -11.80 4.38
CA LEU A 144 10.90 -12.48 5.52
C LEU A 144 11.23 -13.98 5.47
N LEU A 145 11.90 -14.49 6.49
CA LEU A 145 12.35 -15.88 6.60
C LEU A 145 11.53 -16.66 7.64
N PHE A 146 11.67 -17.99 7.63
CA PHE A 146 11.07 -18.85 8.67
C PHE A 146 11.51 -18.48 10.08
N ASN A 147 12.78 -18.11 10.28
CA ASN A 147 13.32 -17.70 11.57
C ASN A 147 12.73 -16.37 12.09
N ASP A 148 12.06 -15.60 11.21
CA ASP A 148 11.38 -14.36 11.60
C ASP A 148 9.94 -14.63 12.11
N LEU A 149 9.47 -15.88 12.05
CA LEU A 149 8.16 -16.31 12.55
C LEU A 149 8.33 -17.06 13.87
N ALA A 150 7.66 -16.58 14.92
CA ALA A 150 7.49 -17.35 16.16
C ALA A 150 6.00 -17.66 16.36
N LEU A 151 5.68 -18.96 16.43
CA LEU A 151 4.33 -19.49 16.65
C LEU A 151 4.16 -19.94 18.11
N LYS A 152 3.09 -19.44 18.75
CA LYS A 152 2.59 -19.90 20.05
C LYS A 152 1.19 -20.51 19.90
N THR A 153 0.65 -21.05 20.97
CA THR A 153 -0.67 -21.73 20.94
C THR A 153 -1.79 -20.83 20.40
N HIS A 154 -1.87 -19.57 20.85
CA HIS A 154 -2.94 -18.64 20.48
C HIS A 154 -2.43 -17.37 19.79
N SER A 155 -1.15 -17.28 19.47
CA SER A 155 -0.58 -16.09 18.83
C SER A 155 0.57 -16.44 17.90
N ALA A 156 0.89 -15.50 17.02
CA ALA A 156 2.10 -15.53 16.19
C ALA A 156 2.75 -14.15 16.19
N THR A 157 4.06 -14.13 16.11
CA THR A 157 4.82 -12.92 15.87
C THR A 157 5.63 -13.06 14.59
N VAL A 158 5.63 -12.01 13.78
CA VAL A 158 6.36 -11.94 12.52
C VAL A 158 7.28 -10.72 12.57
N HIS A 159 8.58 -10.94 12.48
CA HIS A 159 9.57 -9.88 12.49
C HIS A 159 9.84 -9.38 11.06
N ILE A 160 9.45 -8.15 10.77
CA ILE A 160 9.70 -7.48 9.48
C ILE A 160 11.00 -6.70 9.59
N LYS A 161 12.04 -7.14 8.90
CA LYS A 161 13.40 -6.57 8.96
C LYS A 161 13.49 -5.18 8.34
N THR A 162 12.75 -4.95 7.27
CA THR A 162 12.81 -3.69 6.51
C THR A 162 11.44 -3.26 6.02
N SER A 163 11.21 -1.96 5.99
CA SER A 163 10.00 -1.42 5.36
C SER A 163 10.30 -0.09 4.66
N LYS A 164 9.43 0.31 3.74
CA LYS A 164 9.57 1.57 2.99
C LYS A 164 9.70 2.81 3.91
N THR A 165 9.17 2.74 5.11
CA THR A 165 9.15 3.85 6.09
C THR A 165 10.17 3.68 7.21
N ASP A 166 11.07 2.70 7.07
CA ASP A 166 12.15 2.41 8.02
C ASP A 166 13.51 2.47 7.29
N PRO A 167 14.04 3.68 7.05
CA PRO A 167 15.31 3.85 6.34
C PRO A 167 16.51 3.34 7.13
N PHE A 168 16.40 3.23 8.45
CA PHE A 168 17.46 2.78 9.33
C PHE A 168 17.43 1.26 9.63
N ARG A 169 16.42 0.54 9.06
CA ARG A 169 16.27 -0.91 9.21
C ARG A 169 16.20 -1.40 10.67
N HIS A 170 15.51 -0.64 11.52
CA HIS A 170 15.24 -1.07 12.91
C HIS A 170 14.34 -2.30 12.97
N GLY A 171 13.57 -2.55 11.90
CA GLY A 171 12.60 -3.61 11.84
C GLY A 171 11.38 -3.36 12.74
N VAL A 172 10.42 -4.26 12.66
CA VAL A 172 9.22 -4.20 13.50
C VAL A 172 8.62 -5.58 13.69
N THR A 173 8.16 -5.87 14.88
CA THR A 173 7.47 -7.13 15.19
C THR A 173 5.96 -6.95 15.09
N ILE A 174 5.35 -7.70 14.18
CA ILE A 174 3.89 -7.79 14.02
C ILE A 174 3.38 -8.88 14.96
N ARG A 175 2.31 -8.56 15.70
CA ARG A 175 1.66 -9.51 16.60
C ARG A 175 0.31 -9.90 16.04
N LEU A 176 0.07 -11.19 15.89
CA LEU A 176 -1.17 -11.79 15.40
C LEU A 176 -1.78 -12.64 16.51
N GLN A 177 -3.05 -12.46 16.77
CA GLN A 177 -3.81 -13.24 17.74
C GLN A 177 -4.75 -14.23 17.02
N ALA A 178 -4.90 -15.44 17.55
CA ALA A 178 -5.92 -16.36 17.09
C ALA A 178 -7.31 -15.75 17.31
N ASN A 179 -8.20 -15.89 16.33
CA ASN A 179 -9.53 -15.29 16.37
C ASN A 179 -10.68 -16.30 16.22
N ASN A 180 -10.36 -17.59 16.26
CA ASN A 180 -11.30 -18.72 16.19
C ASN A 180 -12.28 -18.67 15.00
N THR A 181 -11.92 -17.98 13.91
CA THR A 181 -12.71 -17.92 12.68
C THR A 181 -11.97 -18.63 11.54
N ASP A 182 -12.69 -18.84 10.45
CA ASP A 182 -12.16 -19.37 9.20
C ASP A 182 -11.09 -18.47 8.53
N LEU A 183 -10.97 -17.24 8.98
CA LEU A 183 -9.98 -16.26 8.54
C LEU A 183 -8.76 -16.13 9.48
N CYS A 184 -8.64 -17.01 10.48
CA CYS A 184 -7.60 -16.92 11.51
C CYS A 184 -6.17 -17.02 10.93
N PRO A 185 -5.33 -15.97 11.03
CA PRO A 185 -3.96 -15.99 10.51
C PRO A 185 -3.07 -16.97 11.27
N VAL A 186 -3.30 -17.16 12.58
CA VAL A 186 -2.49 -18.06 13.42
C VAL A 186 -2.76 -19.52 13.03
N HIS A 187 -4.02 -19.88 12.79
CA HIS A 187 -4.37 -21.22 12.31
C HIS A 187 -3.83 -21.47 10.90
N ALA A 188 -3.92 -20.49 10.01
CA ALA A 188 -3.38 -20.62 8.66
C ALA A 188 -1.85 -20.80 8.66
N LEU A 189 -1.12 -20.01 9.45
CA LEU A 189 0.33 -20.15 9.62
C LEU A 189 0.70 -21.50 10.22
N ARG A 190 -0.05 -21.98 11.24
CA ARG A 190 0.20 -23.27 11.85
C ARG A 190 -0.02 -24.43 10.86
N ALA A 191 -1.11 -24.41 10.10
CA ALA A 191 -1.39 -25.40 9.07
C ALA A 191 -0.26 -25.41 8.01
N TYR A 192 0.20 -24.24 7.58
CA TYR A 192 1.31 -24.13 6.65
C TYR A 192 2.62 -24.68 7.21
N CYS A 193 3.01 -24.29 8.44
CA CYS A 193 4.24 -24.79 9.07
C CYS A 193 4.21 -26.30 9.35
N ALA A 194 3.03 -26.91 9.49
CA ALA A 194 2.89 -28.35 9.70
C ALA A 194 3.19 -29.17 8.44
N ILE A 195 2.94 -28.61 7.26
CA ILE A 195 3.11 -29.31 5.97
C ILE A 195 4.38 -28.87 5.22
N HIS A 196 5.06 -27.82 5.67
CA HIS A 196 6.28 -27.34 4.99
C HIS A 196 7.46 -28.28 5.30
N PRO A 197 8.14 -28.81 4.26
CA PRO A 197 9.16 -29.86 4.44
C PRO A 197 10.41 -29.35 5.17
N THR A 198 10.78 -28.11 4.95
CA THR A 198 11.96 -27.47 5.57
C THR A 198 11.55 -26.14 6.18
N ARG A 199 11.92 -25.88 7.44
CA ARG A 199 11.66 -24.59 8.10
C ARG A 199 12.82 -23.63 7.92
N SER A 200 13.29 -23.48 6.66
CA SER A 200 14.42 -22.63 6.31
C SER A 200 14.13 -21.80 5.08
N GLY A 201 14.89 -20.73 4.87
CA GLY A 201 14.72 -19.83 3.73
C GLY A 201 13.51 -18.89 3.87
N PRO A 202 13.02 -18.31 2.75
CA PRO A 202 11.86 -17.43 2.73
C PRO A 202 10.61 -18.08 3.32
N LEU A 203 9.89 -17.33 4.17
CA LEU A 203 8.74 -17.85 4.89
C LEU A 203 7.65 -18.41 3.97
N PHE A 204 7.41 -17.80 2.83
CA PHE A 204 6.38 -18.26 1.89
C PHE A 204 7.02 -18.77 0.60
N SER A 205 7.03 -20.09 0.45
CA SER A 205 7.61 -20.80 -0.69
C SER A 205 6.63 -21.84 -1.21
N PHE A 206 6.56 -22.00 -2.52
CA PHE A 206 5.77 -23.03 -3.19
C PHE A 206 6.40 -24.42 -3.02
N ARG A 207 5.61 -25.46 -3.21
CA ARG A 207 6.06 -26.85 -3.12
C ARG A 207 7.25 -27.17 -4.04
N ASN A 208 7.34 -26.52 -5.18
CA ASN A 208 8.45 -26.65 -6.13
C ASN A 208 9.72 -25.88 -5.73
N GLY A 209 9.76 -25.29 -4.53
CA GLY A 209 10.90 -24.50 -4.01
C GLY A 209 10.98 -23.06 -4.51
N SER A 210 10.10 -22.63 -5.40
CA SER A 210 10.06 -21.21 -5.83
C SER A 210 9.43 -20.32 -4.76
N PHE A 211 9.91 -19.08 -4.66
CA PHE A 211 9.46 -18.14 -3.65
C PHE A 211 8.22 -17.37 -4.09
N LEU A 212 7.34 -17.07 -3.13
CA LEU A 212 6.14 -16.27 -3.38
C LEU A 212 6.52 -14.84 -3.75
N THR A 213 6.08 -14.38 -4.95
CA THR A 213 6.36 -13.03 -5.45
C THR A 213 5.13 -12.14 -5.44
N ARG A 214 5.35 -10.83 -5.64
CA ARG A 214 4.26 -9.85 -5.86
C ARG A 214 3.36 -10.25 -7.03
N ALA A 215 3.95 -10.75 -8.13
CA ALA A 215 3.20 -11.14 -9.32
C ALA A 215 2.26 -12.30 -9.00
N ASP A 216 2.75 -13.30 -8.26
CA ASP A 216 1.96 -14.46 -7.86
C ASP A 216 0.75 -14.03 -7.02
N ILE A 217 0.93 -13.20 -5.99
CA ILE A 217 -0.17 -12.69 -5.17
C ILE A 217 -1.18 -11.91 -6.02
N ASN A 218 -0.73 -11.01 -6.89
CA ASN A 218 -1.66 -10.23 -7.72
C ASN A 218 -2.46 -11.13 -8.67
N ASN A 219 -1.84 -12.14 -9.26
CA ASN A 219 -2.52 -13.10 -10.15
C ASN A 219 -3.52 -13.95 -9.38
N ILE A 220 -3.13 -14.45 -8.19
CA ILE A 220 -4.01 -15.23 -7.31
C ILE A 220 -5.23 -14.41 -6.90
N LEU A 221 -5.03 -13.17 -6.42
CA LEU A 221 -6.13 -12.32 -6.02
C LEU A 221 -7.08 -12.02 -7.19
N LYS A 222 -6.56 -11.77 -8.38
CA LYS A 222 -7.38 -11.55 -9.59
C LYS A 222 -8.20 -12.79 -9.96
N SER A 223 -7.59 -13.98 -9.96
CA SER A 223 -8.26 -15.22 -10.35
C SER A 223 -9.28 -15.71 -9.31
N THR A 224 -9.10 -15.34 -8.03
CA THR A 224 -9.95 -15.85 -6.94
C THR A 224 -10.99 -14.85 -6.44
N SER A 225 -11.01 -13.62 -6.93
CA SER A 225 -11.92 -12.57 -6.48
C SER A 225 -13.21 -12.41 -7.30
N ASN A 226 -13.60 -13.43 -8.05
CA ASN A 226 -14.80 -13.40 -8.91
C ASN A 226 -14.86 -12.19 -9.86
N GLY A 227 -13.74 -11.84 -10.48
CA GLY A 227 -13.67 -10.73 -11.44
C GLY A 227 -13.78 -9.33 -10.81
N ALA A 228 -13.67 -9.22 -9.48
CA ALA A 228 -13.67 -7.91 -8.83
C ALA A 228 -12.60 -6.99 -9.43
N ALA A 229 -13.04 -5.90 -10.05
CA ALA A 229 -12.17 -4.94 -10.71
C ALA A 229 -11.26 -4.22 -9.70
N ASN A 230 -10.07 -3.82 -10.14
CA ASN A 230 -9.13 -3.00 -9.35
C ASN A 230 -8.66 -3.60 -8.01
N ILE A 231 -8.56 -4.93 -7.93
CA ILE A 231 -7.97 -5.63 -6.80
C ILE A 231 -6.49 -5.92 -7.08
N SER A 232 -5.67 -5.74 -6.04
CA SER A 232 -4.23 -6.05 -6.05
C SER A 232 -3.78 -6.39 -4.62
N SER A 233 -2.53 -6.80 -4.47
CA SER A 233 -1.91 -7.02 -3.16
C SER A 233 -2.09 -5.85 -2.17
N HIS A 234 -2.13 -4.61 -2.67
CA HIS A 234 -2.38 -3.42 -1.85
C HIS A 234 -3.82 -3.37 -1.31
N SER A 235 -4.76 -4.03 -1.95
CA SER A 235 -6.16 -4.14 -1.51
C SER A 235 -6.33 -4.90 -0.19
N LEU A 236 -5.41 -5.78 0.16
CA LEU A 236 -5.37 -6.43 1.48
C LEU A 236 -5.17 -5.39 2.59
N ARG A 237 -4.20 -4.51 2.43
CA ARG A 237 -3.90 -3.46 3.40
C ARG A 237 -4.98 -2.38 3.46
N ILE A 238 -5.59 -2.03 2.32
CA ILE A 238 -6.75 -1.15 2.26
C ILE A 238 -7.92 -1.79 3.01
N GLY A 239 -8.16 -3.08 2.78
CA GLY A 239 -9.23 -3.84 3.42
C GLY A 239 -9.07 -3.93 4.94
N ALA A 240 -7.86 -4.25 5.40
CA ALA A 240 -7.54 -4.28 6.83
C ALA A 240 -7.86 -2.94 7.53
N ALA A 241 -7.37 -1.82 6.96
CA ALA A 241 -7.62 -0.48 7.50
C ALA A 241 -9.11 -0.09 7.45
N SER A 242 -9.81 -0.44 6.35
CA SER A 242 -11.24 -0.15 6.21
C SER A 242 -12.09 -0.98 7.17
N THR A 243 -11.73 -2.25 7.36
CA THR A 243 -12.43 -3.15 8.32
C THR A 243 -12.23 -2.66 9.74
N ALA A 244 -11.00 -2.30 10.13
CA ALA A 244 -10.72 -1.78 11.46
C ALA A 244 -11.49 -0.46 11.73
N ALA A 245 -11.57 0.42 10.74
CA ALA A 245 -12.36 1.65 10.83
C ALA A 245 -13.88 1.37 10.93
N ALA A 246 -14.39 0.40 10.18
CA ALA A 246 -15.80 0.01 10.22
C ALA A 246 -16.19 -0.63 11.58
N MET A 247 -15.23 -1.27 12.26
CA MET A 247 -15.41 -1.78 13.62
C MET A 247 -15.32 -0.70 14.71
N GLY A 248 -15.10 0.56 14.33
CA GLY A 248 -15.02 1.69 15.27
C GLY A 248 -13.68 1.83 16.00
N TYR A 249 -12.62 1.13 15.55
CA TYR A 249 -11.32 1.30 16.20
C TYR A 249 -10.80 2.73 16.07
N PRO A 250 -10.21 3.28 17.15
CA PRO A 250 -9.72 4.64 17.13
C PRO A 250 -8.58 4.84 16.13
N LYS A 251 -8.46 6.06 15.60
CA LYS A 251 -7.49 6.39 14.53
C LYS A 251 -6.05 6.04 14.90
N TYR A 252 -5.64 6.31 16.14
CA TYR A 252 -4.28 6.03 16.61
C TYR A 252 -3.96 4.52 16.57
N LEU A 253 -4.94 3.65 16.89
CA LEU A 253 -4.77 2.21 16.85
C LEU A 253 -4.62 1.73 15.41
N ILE A 254 -5.47 2.18 14.48
CA ILE A 254 -5.37 1.86 13.05
C ILE A 254 -4.02 2.33 12.50
N GLN A 255 -3.59 3.53 12.86
CA GLN A 255 -2.31 4.10 12.47
C GLN A 255 -1.14 3.24 12.97
N SER A 256 -1.17 2.83 14.23
CA SER A 256 -0.17 1.96 14.85
C SER A 256 -0.13 0.59 14.20
N MET A 257 -1.28 -0.10 14.05
CA MET A 257 -1.36 -1.41 13.39
C MET A 257 -0.81 -1.36 11.96
N GLY A 258 -1.11 -0.31 11.23
CA GLY A 258 -0.60 -0.11 9.87
C GLY A 258 0.80 0.49 9.79
N ARG A 259 1.40 0.89 10.90
CA ARG A 259 2.74 1.48 10.92
C ARG A 259 2.87 2.72 10.03
N TRP A 260 1.88 3.60 10.10
CA TRP A 260 1.91 4.88 9.40
C TRP A 260 2.46 5.98 10.30
N SER A 261 3.49 6.67 9.81
CA SER A 261 4.11 7.81 10.51
C SER A 261 3.30 9.11 10.43
N SER A 262 2.25 9.13 9.59
CA SER A 262 1.43 10.32 9.35
C SER A 262 -0.03 9.93 9.11
N ASP A 263 -0.90 10.93 8.98
CA ASP A 263 -2.33 10.79 8.66
C ASP A 263 -2.62 10.16 7.26
N CYS A 264 -1.58 9.73 6.53
CA CYS A 264 -1.75 9.11 5.21
C CYS A 264 -2.59 7.82 5.26
N PHE A 265 -2.77 7.19 6.42
CA PHE A 265 -3.63 6.02 6.61
C PHE A 265 -5.10 6.33 6.26
N ARG A 266 -5.56 7.57 6.39
CA ARG A 266 -6.91 8.00 5.98
C ARG A 266 -7.21 7.69 4.50
N ARG A 267 -6.19 7.65 3.64
CA ARG A 267 -6.33 7.27 2.23
C ARG A 267 -6.65 5.79 2.02
N TYR A 268 -6.44 4.97 3.03
CA TYR A 268 -6.71 3.53 3.00
C TYR A 268 -8.12 3.20 3.48
N ILE A 269 -8.72 4.06 4.33
CA ILE A 269 -10.06 3.84 4.86
C ILE A 269 -11.08 4.10 3.73
N ARG A 270 -11.98 3.13 3.53
CA ARG A 270 -13.15 3.23 2.66
C ARG A 270 -14.40 3.17 3.51
N ILE A 271 -15.15 4.25 3.52
CA ILE A 271 -16.44 4.35 4.21
C ILE A 271 -17.51 3.99 3.18
N SER A 272 -18.39 3.04 3.51
CA SER A 272 -19.51 2.68 2.64
C SER A 272 -20.63 3.73 2.72
N ASP A 273 -21.41 3.86 1.66
CA ASP A 273 -22.58 4.75 1.64
C ASP A 273 -23.57 4.37 2.74
N ALA A 274 -23.74 3.08 3.01
CA ALA A 274 -24.59 2.60 4.10
C ALA A 274 -24.14 3.14 5.46
N THR A 275 -22.81 3.24 5.71
CA THR A 275 -22.27 3.83 6.94
C THR A 275 -22.56 5.33 7.00
N ILE A 276 -22.46 6.03 5.86
CA ILE A 276 -22.77 7.46 5.78
C ILE A 276 -24.27 7.70 6.04
N TYR A 277 -25.15 6.89 5.43
CA TYR A 277 -26.59 7.00 5.64
C TYR A 277 -26.99 6.69 7.09
N LYS A 278 -26.37 5.69 7.71
CA LYS A 278 -26.59 5.38 9.13
C LYS A 278 -26.17 6.56 10.02
N ALA A 279 -25.02 7.15 9.77
CA ALA A 279 -24.54 8.31 10.50
C ALA A 279 -25.47 9.51 10.31
N SER A 280 -25.88 9.80 9.09
CA SER A 280 -26.80 10.89 8.77
C SER A 280 -28.14 10.74 9.51
N ARG A 281 -28.71 9.52 9.57
CA ARG A 281 -29.92 9.28 10.36
C ARG A 281 -29.71 9.49 11.86
N ALA A 282 -28.58 9.00 12.39
CA ALA A 282 -28.27 9.14 13.82
C ALA A 282 -28.11 10.60 14.23
N MET A 283 -27.63 11.47 13.32
CA MET A 283 -27.51 12.90 13.62
C MET A 283 -28.87 13.57 13.89
N ALA A 284 -29.95 13.10 13.27
CA ALA A 284 -31.31 13.65 13.49
C ALA A 284 -31.87 13.34 14.88
N THR A 285 -31.32 12.34 15.58
CA THR A 285 -31.75 11.93 16.92
C THR A 285 -30.80 12.41 18.02
N CYS A 286 -29.80 13.20 17.67
CA CYS A 286 -28.80 13.72 18.62
C CYS A 286 -29.37 14.96 19.33
N ASN A 287 -29.72 14.83 20.63
CA ASN A 287 -30.09 15.95 21.49
C ASN A 287 -28.83 16.64 22.01
N ILE A 288 -28.25 17.52 21.23
CA ILE A 288 -27.24 18.46 21.73
C ILE A 288 -28.00 19.64 22.34
N PRO A 289 -27.83 19.97 23.63
CA PRO A 289 -28.44 21.18 24.21
C PRO A 289 -27.94 22.39 23.41
N VAL A 290 -28.87 23.18 22.87
CA VAL A 290 -28.53 24.47 22.27
C VAL A 290 -28.04 25.35 23.40
N PRO A 291 -26.82 25.93 23.35
CA PRO A 291 -26.42 26.92 24.34
C PRO A 291 -27.39 28.12 24.23
N LEU A 292 -28.23 28.26 25.24
CA LEU A 292 -29.10 29.42 25.38
C LEU A 292 -28.23 30.61 25.82
N SER A 293 -27.51 31.22 24.91
CA SER A 293 -27.06 32.63 24.95
C SER A 293 -26.16 32.95 23.78
N TYR A 294 -26.75 33.31 22.66
CA TYR A 294 -26.12 34.33 21.84
C TYR A 294 -26.84 35.62 22.22
N ASP A 295 -26.26 36.35 23.15
CA ASP A 295 -26.66 37.72 23.44
C ASP A 295 -25.96 38.61 22.41
N PRO A 296 -26.66 39.24 21.45
CA PRO A 296 -26.01 40.02 20.39
C PRO A 296 -25.65 41.45 20.87
N CYS A 297 -25.71 41.73 22.19
CA CYS A 297 -25.40 43.02 22.77
C CYS A 297 -24.56 42.88 24.04
N SER A 298 -23.25 42.66 23.89
CA SER A 298 -22.23 43.06 24.86
C SER A 298 -20.89 43.27 24.16
#